data_ce2e99410e616f2c5f81ebf10e69ce5f
#
_entry.id   ce2e99410e616f2c5f81ebf10e69ce5f
#
_cell.length_a   1.000
_cell.length_b   1.000
_cell.length_c   1.000
_cell.angle_alpha   90.00
_cell.angle_beta   90.00
_cell.angle_gamma   90.00
#
_symmetry.space_group_name_H-M   'P 1'
#
loop_
_entity.id
_entity.type
_entity.pdbx_description
1 polymer ?
#
loop_
_entity_poly.entity_id
_entity_poly.type
_entity_poly.pdbx_seq_one_letter_code
_entity_poly.pdbx_strand_id
1 'polypeptide(L)'
;MTDPLLHIARLGGTTMGTTWSVSLVAPRQRDLHPLHAGIQARLDDVVAQMSTWEPGSDLSRYNRADAGQWCVLPVETRRVLACAQAIAAASDGAFDPTLGPLVALWGFGAHAGERRQPDADLLQATRDRCGWQRLQWQDDALLQPGGLELDLSAIAKGFGVDHVAAWLRGQGITAALIEVGGELAGYGRKPDGQPWRVLVESAPEEDAHTDTPPRVLALLGKAVATSGDRWHQYQADGEAYSHSLDPRTGRPVWQVAAAVTVVADDAMHADAWATALTVLGREQGMALAEREGLAARYLQRAAEGPQEFLSSAFQRLLDEQDA
;
A
#
# COMPACT_ATOMS: atom_id res chain seq x y z
N MET A 1 -9.72 4.51 -34.90
CA MET A 1 -11.12 4.97 -35.02
C MET A 1 -11.74 4.83 -33.65
N THR A 2 -12.19 5.95 -33.06
CA THR A 2 -12.91 5.98 -31.78
C THR A 2 -14.30 5.40 -31.98
N ASP A 3 -14.69 4.40 -31.20
CA ASP A 3 -16.07 3.92 -31.19
C ASP A 3 -16.95 5.00 -30.50
N PRO A 4 -17.88 5.64 -31.24
CA PRO A 4 -18.68 6.75 -30.69
C PRO A 4 -19.66 6.29 -29.61
N LEU A 5 -19.82 5.00 -29.41
CA LEU A 5 -20.67 4.43 -28.38
C LEU A 5 -19.96 4.28 -27.01
N LEU A 6 -18.63 4.33 -26.99
CA LEU A 6 -17.85 4.21 -25.77
C LEU A 6 -17.58 5.57 -25.12
N HIS A 7 -17.60 5.62 -23.81
CA HIS A 7 -17.25 6.77 -23.00
C HIS A 7 -16.53 6.36 -21.71
N ILE A 8 -15.90 7.34 -21.06
CA ILE A 8 -15.36 7.13 -19.73
C ILE A 8 -16.44 7.46 -18.71
N ALA A 9 -16.83 6.45 -17.94
CA ALA A 9 -17.69 6.60 -16.76
C ALA A 9 -16.82 6.67 -15.50
N ARG A 10 -17.30 7.40 -14.48
CA ARG A 10 -16.61 7.53 -13.19
C ARG A 10 -17.53 7.09 -12.07
N LEU A 11 -16.99 6.25 -11.18
CA LEU A 11 -17.63 5.76 -9.97
C LEU A 11 -16.74 6.09 -8.78
N GLY A 12 -17.32 6.20 -7.60
CA GLY A 12 -16.55 6.49 -6.39
C GLY A 12 -17.36 6.22 -5.13
N GLY A 13 -16.65 6.10 -4.02
CA GLY A 13 -17.24 5.84 -2.70
C GLY A 13 -16.19 5.92 -1.60
N THR A 14 -16.48 5.32 -0.47
CA THR A 14 -15.60 5.27 0.69
C THR A 14 -15.29 3.84 1.10
N THR A 15 -14.06 3.58 1.55
CA THR A 15 -13.61 2.29 2.08
C THR A 15 -12.36 2.51 2.95
N MET A 16 -12.06 1.61 3.89
CA MET A 16 -10.79 1.58 4.64
C MET A 16 -10.37 2.93 5.22
N GLY A 17 -11.33 3.75 5.66
CA GLY A 17 -11.08 5.10 6.21
C GLY A 17 -10.67 6.17 5.17
N THR A 18 -10.79 5.86 3.87
CA THR A 18 -10.44 6.73 2.75
C THR A 18 -11.51 6.67 1.65
N THR A 19 -11.18 7.19 0.47
CA THR A 19 -12.05 7.13 -0.72
C THR A 19 -11.51 6.14 -1.74
N TRP A 20 -12.40 5.68 -2.61
CA TRP A 20 -12.04 4.97 -3.83
C TRP A 20 -12.64 5.66 -5.04
N SER A 21 -11.96 5.57 -6.16
CA SER A 21 -12.44 6.05 -7.45
C SER A 21 -12.11 5.05 -8.56
N VAL A 22 -13.04 4.92 -9.54
CA VAL A 22 -12.84 4.10 -10.73
C VAL A 22 -13.29 4.88 -11.95
N SER A 23 -12.36 5.11 -12.88
CA SER A 23 -12.66 5.57 -14.23
C SER A 23 -12.63 4.35 -15.16
N LEU A 24 -13.71 4.04 -15.85
CA LEU A 24 -13.81 2.87 -16.72
C LEU A 24 -14.41 3.19 -18.08
N VAL A 25 -14.05 2.40 -19.09
CA VAL A 25 -14.63 2.51 -20.43
C VAL A 25 -15.85 1.60 -20.55
N ALA A 26 -16.98 2.20 -20.87
CA ALA A 26 -18.24 1.47 -21.03
C ALA A 26 -19.11 2.09 -22.14
N PRO A 27 -20.05 1.32 -22.73
CA PRO A 27 -21.09 1.88 -23.59
C PRO A 27 -21.98 2.88 -22.84
N ARG A 28 -22.40 3.95 -23.51
CA ARG A 28 -23.21 5.03 -22.88
C ARG A 28 -24.52 4.54 -22.25
N GLN A 29 -25.07 3.44 -22.76
CA GLN A 29 -26.34 2.88 -22.27
C GLN A 29 -26.15 1.83 -21.17
N ARG A 30 -24.91 1.52 -20.77
CA ARG A 30 -24.65 0.53 -19.72
C ARG A 30 -25.13 1.07 -18.37
N ASP A 31 -25.95 0.27 -17.68
CA ASP A 31 -26.28 0.53 -16.29
C ASP A 31 -25.03 0.37 -15.42
N LEU A 32 -24.66 1.44 -14.71
CA LEU A 32 -23.49 1.49 -13.85
C LEU A 32 -23.77 1.12 -12.40
N HIS A 33 -25.04 1.04 -11.98
CA HIS A 33 -25.39 0.70 -10.59
C HIS A 33 -24.86 -0.69 -10.17
N PRO A 34 -24.97 -1.75 -11.00
CA PRO A 34 -24.40 -3.05 -10.65
C PRO A 34 -22.87 -3.01 -10.53
N LEU A 35 -22.20 -2.19 -11.37
CA LEU A 35 -20.74 -2.03 -11.28
C LEU A 35 -20.32 -1.31 -10.00
N HIS A 36 -21.01 -0.22 -9.65
CA HIS A 36 -20.75 0.49 -8.39
C HIS A 36 -20.95 -0.43 -7.17
N ALA A 37 -22.09 -1.12 -7.11
CA ALA A 37 -22.38 -2.05 -6.00
C ALA A 37 -21.36 -3.19 -5.92
N GLY A 38 -20.94 -3.73 -7.06
CA GLY A 38 -19.94 -4.80 -7.12
C GLY A 38 -18.54 -4.35 -6.71
N ILE A 39 -18.12 -3.13 -7.08
CA ILE A 39 -16.86 -2.54 -6.62
C ILE A 39 -16.90 -2.38 -5.10
N GLN A 40 -17.97 -1.75 -4.56
CA GLN A 40 -18.10 -1.56 -3.11
C GLN A 40 -18.07 -2.90 -2.38
N ALA A 41 -18.79 -3.91 -2.87
CA ALA A 41 -18.80 -5.24 -2.27
C ALA A 41 -17.40 -5.89 -2.22
N ARG A 42 -16.57 -5.71 -3.27
CA ARG A 42 -15.18 -6.22 -3.27
C ARG A 42 -14.31 -5.52 -2.22
N LEU A 43 -14.48 -4.23 -2.03
CA LEU A 43 -13.76 -3.47 -1.02
C LEU A 43 -14.27 -3.79 0.41
N ASP A 44 -15.57 -4.00 0.56
CA ASP A 44 -16.17 -4.43 1.83
C ASP A 44 -15.69 -5.86 2.20
N ASP A 45 -15.50 -6.76 1.22
CA ASP A 45 -14.90 -8.08 1.44
C ASP A 45 -13.47 -7.97 1.99
N VAL A 46 -12.65 -7.03 1.47
CA VAL A 46 -11.29 -6.77 1.99
C VAL A 46 -11.35 -6.27 3.43
N VAL A 47 -12.26 -5.34 3.74
CA VAL A 47 -12.47 -4.84 5.11
C VAL A 47 -12.89 -5.97 6.04
N ALA A 48 -13.87 -6.80 5.64
CA ALA A 48 -14.35 -7.92 6.45
C ALA A 48 -13.29 -8.98 6.75
N GLN A 49 -12.28 -9.11 5.87
CA GLN A 49 -11.21 -10.07 6.04
C GLN A 49 -9.97 -9.49 6.75
N MET A 50 -9.57 -8.25 6.42
CA MET A 50 -8.21 -7.75 6.69
C MET A 50 -8.15 -6.49 7.57
N SER A 51 -9.27 -5.93 7.99
CA SER A 51 -9.29 -4.71 8.79
C SER A 51 -9.00 -4.97 10.26
N THR A 52 -8.07 -4.19 10.84
CA THR A 52 -7.88 -4.13 12.31
C THR A 52 -8.94 -3.25 12.99
N TRP A 53 -9.63 -2.38 12.24
CA TRP A 53 -10.67 -1.47 12.72
C TRP A 53 -12.05 -2.14 12.83
N GLU A 54 -12.25 -3.24 12.11
CA GLU A 54 -13.48 -4.02 12.15
C GLU A 54 -13.32 -5.20 13.12
N PRO A 55 -13.95 -5.16 14.31
CA PRO A 55 -13.79 -6.22 15.31
C PRO A 55 -14.26 -7.60 14.82
N GLY A 56 -15.17 -7.62 13.85
CA GLY A 56 -15.73 -8.83 13.24
C GLY A 56 -14.86 -9.40 12.10
N SER A 57 -13.79 -8.75 11.68
CA SER A 57 -12.94 -9.21 10.58
C SER A 57 -12.21 -10.51 10.93
N ASP A 58 -11.82 -11.26 9.89
CA ASP A 58 -11.02 -12.48 10.07
C ASP A 58 -9.68 -12.20 10.74
N LEU A 59 -9.02 -11.12 10.32
CA LEU A 59 -7.77 -10.66 10.91
C LEU A 59 -7.91 -10.27 12.38
N SER A 60 -8.96 -9.52 12.74
CA SER A 60 -9.22 -9.16 14.13
C SER A 60 -9.59 -10.37 14.99
N ARG A 61 -10.26 -11.38 14.43
CA ARG A 61 -10.51 -12.67 15.12
C ARG A 61 -9.20 -13.41 15.37
N TYR A 62 -8.32 -13.50 14.36
CA TYR A 62 -7.00 -14.11 14.52
C TYR A 62 -6.18 -13.39 15.60
N ASN A 63 -6.14 -12.07 15.60
CA ASN A 63 -5.37 -11.28 16.57
C ASN A 63 -5.83 -11.50 18.01
N ARG A 64 -7.10 -11.87 18.22
CA ARG A 64 -7.66 -12.18 19.55
C ARG A 64 -7.73 -13.67 19.88
N ALA A 65 -7.28 -14.53 18.99
CA ALA A 65 -7.32 -15.98 19.23
C ALA A 65 -6.35 -16.39 20.35
N ASP A 66 -6.68 -17.47 21.04
CA ASP A 66 -5.87 -18.00 22.11
C ASP A 66 -4.53 -18.56 21.60
N ALA A 67 -3.51 -18.51 22.45
CA ALA A 67 -2.21 -19.10 22.14
C ALA A 67 -2.35 -20.62 21.86
N GLY A 68 -1.74 -21.06 20.77
CA GLY A 68 -1.80 -22.45 20.29
C GLY A 68 -3.00 -22.73 19.38
N GLN A 69 -3.90 -21.79 19.15
CA GLN A 69 -5.04 -21.97 18.26
C GLN A 69 -4.62 -21.88 16.77
N TRP A 70 -5.10 -22.82 15.97
CA TRP A 70 -5.01 -22.77 14.51
C TRP A 70 -6.26 -22.07 13.96
N CYS A 71 -6.06 -20.97 13.24
CA CYS A 71 -7.12 -20.16 12.69
C CYS A 71 -7.15 -20.30 11.17
N VAL A 72 -8.23 -20.86 10.62
CA VAL A 72 -8.44 -20.89 9.16
C VAL A 72 -8.67 -19.46 8.65
N LEU A 73 -7.90 -19.07 7.64
CA LEU A 73 -8.00 -17.76 7.02
C LEU A 73 -8.55 -17.85 5.58
N PRO A 74 -9.33 -16.86 5.14
CA PRO A 74 -9.80 -16.78 3.76
C PRO A 74 -8.64 -16.84 2.74
N VAL A 75 -8.93 -17.30 1.53
CA VAL A 75 -7.92 -17.48 0.48
C VAL A 75 -7.26 -16.16 0.09
N GLU A 76 -8.01 -15.06 0.07
CA GLU A 76 -7.50 -13.71 -0.21
C GLU A 76 -6.55 -13.24 0.89
N THR A 77 -6.89 -13.42 2.16
CA THR A 77 -6.03 -13.08 3.30
C THR A 77 -4.74 -13.90 3.27
N ARG A 78 -4.82 -15.19 2.94
CA ARG A 78 -3.63 -16.05 2.79
C ARG A 78 -2.73 -15.57 1.65
N ARG A 79 -3.31 -15.16 0.52
CA ARG A 79 -2.57 -14.60 -0.61
C ARG A 79 -1.83 -13.33 -0.22
N VAL A 80 -2.49 -12.41 0.49
CA VAL A 80 -1.87 -11.17 0.99
C VAL A 80 -0.75 -11.48 1.97
N LEU A 81 -0.96 -12.39 2.92
CA LEU A 81 0.07 -12.78 3.88
C LEU A 81 1.27 -13.48 3.23
N ALA A 82 1.05 -14.30 2.20
CA ALA A 82 2.14 -14.91 1.44
C ALA A 82 3.01 -13.86 0.72
N CYS A 83 2.38 -12.86 0.10
CA CYS A 83 3.07 -11.71 -0.49
C CYS A 83 3.83 -10.91 0.59
N ALA A 84 3.17 -10.61 1.71
CA ALA A 84 3.77 -9.89 2.83
C ALA A 84 5.01 -10.61 3.39
N GLN A 85 4.95 -11.94 3.56
CA GLN A 85 6.10 -12.75 4.03
C GLN A 85 7.25 -12.76 3.01
N ALA A 86 6.94 -12.84 1.71
CA ALA A 86 7.96 -12.78 0.66
C ALA A 86 8.70 -11.43 0.66
N ILE A 87 7.96 -10.32 0.77
CA ILE A 87 8.54 -8.97 0.84
C ILE A 87 9.29 -8.78 2.17
N ALA A 88 8.78 -9.29 3.29
CA ALA A 88 9.48 -9.27 4.57
C ALA A 88 10.85 -9.96 4.48
N ALA A 89 10.90 -11.14 3.86
CA ALA A 89 12.13 -11.87 3.65
C ALA A 89 13.10 -11.13 2.72
N ALA A 90 12.63 -10.61 1.59
CA ALA A 90 13.46 -9.90 0.60
C ALA A 90 13.97 -8.55 1.11
N SER A 91 13.23 -7.88 2.00
CA SER A 91 13.58 -6.60 2.61
C SER A 91 14.36 -6.71 3.92
N ASP A 92 14.77 -7.92 4.32
CA ASP A 92 15.44 -8.21 5.60
C ASP A 92 14.65 -7.65 6.80
N GLY A 93 13.33 -7.86 6.78
CA GLY A 93 12.39 -7.45 7.82
C GLY A 93 12.10 -5.95 7.87
N ALA A 94 12.43 -5.16 6.85
CA ALA A 94 11.98 -3.77 6.77
C ALA A 94 10.46 -3.64 6.53
N PHE A 95 9.85 -4.66 5.95
CA PHE A 95 8.42 -4.89 5.93
C PHE A 95 8.08 -6.04 6.87
N ASP A 96 7.07 -5.90 7.71
CA ASP A 96 6.62 -6.98 8.60
C ASP A 96 5.10 -6.88 8.83
N PRO A 97 4.31 -7.88 8.41
CA PRO A 97 2.86 -7.86 8.61
C PRO A 97 2.44 -8.14 10.07
N THR A 98 3.37 -8.30 11.00
CA THR A 98 3.09 -8.63 12.41
C THR A 98 3.31 -7.46 13.35
N LEU A 99 3.33 -6.23 12.83
CA LEU A 99 3.62 -5.00 13.59
C LEU A 99 2.46 -4.49 14.44
N GLY A 100 1.29 -5.15 14.46
CA GLY A 100 0.12 -4.71 15.22
C GLY A 100 0.45 -4.24 16.65
N PRO A 101 1.21 -4.99 17.46
CA PRO A 101 1.56 -4.57 18.81
C PRO A 101 2.38 -3.28 18.87
N LEU A 102 3.33 -3.08 17.96
CA LEU A 102 4.15 -1.88 17.89
C LEU A 102 3.36 -0.68 17.39
N VAL A 103 2.49 -0.89 16.38
CA VAL A 103 1.60 0.16 15.87
C VAL A 103 0.71 0.70 16.99
N ALA A 104 0.12 -0.17 17.81
CA ALA A 104 -0.69 0.22 18.96
C ALA A 104 0.15 0.92 20.05
N LEU A 105 1.37 0.42 20.35
CA LEU A 105 2.26 0.99 21.35
C LEU A 105 2.65 2.45 21.04
N TRP A 106 2.88 2.76 19.77
CA TRP A 106 3.21 4.13 19.32
C TRP A 106 1.99 5.03 19.11
N GLY A 107 0.78 4.56 19.48
CA GLY A 107 -0.45 5.33 19.37
C GLY A 107 -0.99 5.48 17.96
N PHE A 108 -0.73 4.49 17.10
CA PHE A 108 -1.29 4.36 15.77
C PHE A 108 -2.28 3.20 15.68
N GLY A 109 -3.05 3.12 14.57
CA GLY A 109 -3.96 2.02 14.30
C GLY A 109 -5.23 2.00 15.18
N ALA A 110 -5.99 0.90 15.05
CA ALA A 110 -7.30 0.74 15.67
C ALA A 110 -7.28 0.63 17.21
N HIS A 111 -6.17 0.17 17.75
CA HIS A 111 -5.96 -0.03 19.19
C HIS A 111 -4.94 0.95 19.76
N ALA A 112 -4.88 2.14 19.17
CA ALA A 112 -3.95 3.19 19.54
C ALA A 112 -4.01 3.50 21.05
N GLY A 113 -2.86 3.37 21.72
CA GLY A 113 -2.63 3.84 23.08
C GLY A 113 -2.39 5.35 23.10
N GLU A 114 -1.84 5.85 24.23
CA GLU A 114 -1.37 7.23 24.32
C GLU A 114 -0.20 7.46 23.36
N ARG A 115 -0.22 8.58 22.64
CA ARG A 115 0.87 9.02 21.77
C ARG A 115 2.03 9.55 22.63
N ARG A 116 2.91 8.65 23.01
CA ARG A 116 4.11 8.96 23.80
C ARG A 116 5.26 8.02 23.42
N GLN A 117 6.47 8.46 23.69
CA GLN A 117 7.62 7.55 23.53
C GLN A 117 7.54 6.44 24.61
N PRO A 118 7.52 5.17 24.20
CA PRO A 118 7.55 4.05 25.16
C PRO A 118 8.92 3.97 25.85
N ASP A 119 8.95 3.50 27.10
CA ASP A 119 10.21 3.14 27.74
C ASP A 119 10.87 1.93 27.04
N ALA A 120 12.18 1.76 27.28
CA ALA A 120 12.98 0.78 26.56
C ALA A 120 12.54 -0.67 26.85
N ASP A 121 12.13 -0.97 28.08
CA ASP A 121 11.74 -2.34 28.47
C ASP A 121 10.40 -2.71 27.84
N LEU A 122 9.43 -1.78 27.83
CA LEU A 122 8.13 -1.96 27.19
C LEU A 122 8.28 -2.10 25.66
N LEU A 123 9.14 -1.26 25.05
CA LEU A 123 9.44 -1.34 23.64
C LEU A 123 10.01 -2.71 23.27
N GLN A 124 11.00 -3.20 24.05
CA GLN A 124 11.61 -4.50 23.79
C GLN A 124 10.60 -5.64 23.98
N ALA A 125 9.83 -5.64 25.08
CA ALA A 125 8.81 -6.65 25.35
C ALA A 125 7.72 -6.67 24.24
N THR A 126 7.36 -5.50 23.70
CA THR A 126 6.40 -5.43 22.59
C THR A 126 7.00 -5.92 21.30
N ARG A 127 8.25 -5.57 21.00
CA ARG A 127 8.98 -6.03 19.82
C ARG A 127 9.14 -7.54 19.79
N ASP A 128 9.36 -8.19 20.93
CA ASP A 128 9.48 -9.65 21.06
C ASP A 128 8.17 -10.38 20.69
N ARG A 129 7.04 -9.67 20.65
CA ARG A 129 5.76 -10.19 20.16
C ARG A 129 5.62 -10.13 18.64
N CYS A 130 6.44 -9.34 17.94
CA CYS A 130 6.45 -9.18 16.48
C CYS A 130 7.43 -10.17 15.83
N GLY A 131 7.40 -10.27 14.52
CA GLY A 131 8.34 -11.03 13.71
C GLY A 131 7.62 -11.94 12.70
N TRP A 132 7.73 -11.63 11.42
CA TRP A 132 7.12 -12.38 10.32
C TRP A 132 7.57 -13.86 10.29
N GLN A 133 8.75 -14.18 10.82
CA GLN A 133 9.27 -15.56 10.93
C GLN A 133 8.44 -16.44 11.89
N ARG A 134 7.62 -15.82 12.74
CA ARG A 134 6.72 -16.53 13.68
C ARG A 134 5.43 -17.01 13.03
N LEU A 135 5.16 -16.61 11.78
CA LEU A 135 4.00 -17.06 11.02
C LEU A 135 4.17 -18.53 10.61
N GLN A 136 3.42 -19.41 11.24
CA GLN A 136 3.46 -20.85 11.00
C GLN A 136 2.15 -21.31 10.39
N TRP A 137 2.25 -21.97 9.24
CA TRP A 137 1.11 -22.45 8.46
C TRP A 137 0.94 -23.95 8.55
N GLN A 138 -0.31 -24.38 8.60
CA GLN A 138 -0.72 -25.76 8.37
C GLN A 138 -1.94 -25.71 7.43
N ASP A 139 -1.75 -26.13 6.18
CA ASP A 139 -2.74 -26.02 5.11
C ASP A 139 -3.26 -24.57 4.96
N ASP A 140 -4.53 -24.33 5.30
CA ASP A 140 -5.18 -23.03 5.24
C ASP A 140 -5.29 -22.31 6.59
N ALA A 141 -4.69 -22.88 7.63
CA ALA A 141 -4.72 -22.31 8.98
C ALA A 141 -3.37 -21.70 9.38
N LEU A 142 -3.42 -20.57 10.05
CA LEU A 142 -2.30 -19.88 10.66
C LEU A 142 -2.33 -20.08 12.18
N LEU A 143 -1.20 -20.49 12.75
CA LEU A 143 -1.05 -20.64 14.20
C LEU A 143 -1.02 -19.29 14.89
N GLN A 144 -1.83 -19.11 15.94
CA GLN A 144 -1.63 -18.02 16.89
C GLN A 144 -0.63 -18.45 17.97
N PRO A 145 0.63 -17.99 17.93
CA PRO A 145 1.65 -18.45 18.90
C PRO A 145 1.51 -17.78 20.27
N GLY A 146 0.59 -16.85 20.41
CA GLY A 146 0.38 -16.01 21.58
C GLY A 146 1.01 -14.62 21.44
N GLY A 147 0.17 -13.59 21.51
CA GLY A 147 0.54 -12.18 21.49
C GLY A 147 1.02 -11.65 20.14
N LEU A 148 0.99 -12.45 19.07
CA LEU A 148 1.27 -11.98 17.72
C LEU A 148 0.01 -11.30 17.15
N GLU A 149 0.17 -10.12 16.58
CA GLU A 149 -0.94 -9.36 15.98
C GLU A 149 -0.58 -8.91 14.58
N LEU A 150 -1.41 -9.30 13.63
CA LEU A 150 -1.27 -8.91 12.23
C LEU A 150 -1.76 -7.48 12.02
N ASP A 151 -1.05 -6.74 11.18
CA ASP A 151 -1.48 -5.49 10.59
C ASP A 151 -1.16 -5.49 9.09
N LEU A 152 -2.19 -5.41 8.27
CA LEU A 152 -2.08 -5.44 6.81
C LEU A 152 -2.31 -4.07 6.16
N SER A 153 -2.32 -2.98 6.92
CA SER A 153 -2.61 -1.62 6.41
C SER A 153 -1.64 -1.13 5.34
N ALA A 154 -0.43 -1.70 5.29
CA ALA A 154 0.62 -1.37 4.32
C ALA A 154 0.62 -2.25 3.04
N ILE A 155 -0.46 -3.03 2.82
CA ILE A 155 -0.59 -3.94 1.66
C ILE A 155 -2.06 -4.15 1.24
N ALA A 156 -3.01 -3.99 2.17
CA ALA A 156 -4.41 -4.31 1.92
C ALA A 156 -5.10 -3.31 0.97
N LYS A 157 -4.65 -2.05 0.91
CA LYS A 157 -5.20 -1.07 -0.04
C LYS A 157 -4.81 -1.44 -1.47
N GLY A 158 -3.53 -1.77 -1.70
CA GLY A 158 -3.05 -2.28 -2.97
C GLY A 158 -3.78 -3.57 -3.39
N PHE A 159 -3.96 -4.52 -2.48
CA PHE A 159 -4.77 -5.70 -2.76
C PHE A 159 -6.22 -5.34 -3.12
N GLY A 160 -6.84 -4.37 -2.46
CA GLY A 160 -8.18 -3.88 -2.78
C GLY A 160 -8.30 -3.37 -4.22
N VAL A 161 -7.31 -2.61 -4.69
CA VAL A 161 -7.21 -2.16 -6.09
C VAL A 161 -7.19 -3.36 -7.04
N ASP A 162 -6.34 -4.35 -6.78
CA ASP A 162 -6.20 -5.54 -7.61
C ASP A 162 -7.46 -6.40 -7.60
N HIS A 163 -8.11 -6.52 -6.46
CA HIS A 163 -9.35 -7.28 -6.29
C HIS A 163 -10.50 -6.67 -7.12
N VAL A 164 -10.63 -5.34 -7.09
CA VAL A 164 -11.56 -4.59 -7.94
C VAL A 164 -11.21 -4.73 -9.41
N ALA A 165 -9.93 -4.61 -9.78
CA ALA A 165 -9.47 -4.75 -11.17
C ALA A 165 -9.79 -6.13 -11.75
N ALA A 166 -9.55 -7.19 -10.98
CA ALA A 166 -9.86 -8.56 -11.38
C ALA A 166 -11.37 -8.75 -11.58
N TRP A 167 -12.17 -8.25 -10.65
CA TRP A 167 -13.63 -8.33 -10.74
C TRP A 167 -14.17 -7.56 -11.96
N LEU A 168 -13.71 -6.33 -12.21
CA LEU A 168 -14.13 -5.52 -13.37
C LEU A 168 -13.80 -6.20 -14.70
N ARG A 169 -12.62 -6.82 -14.83
CA ARG A 169 -12.27 -7.63 -16.01
C ARG A 169 -13.26 -8.79 -16.19
N GLY A 170 -13.66 -9.47 -15.11
CA GLY A 170 -14.71 -10.49 -15.11
C GLY A 170 -16.08 -9.98 -15.54
N GLN A 171 -16.37 -8.68 -15.35
CA GLN A 171 -17.59 -8.01 -15.83
C GLN A 171 -17.48 -7.53 -17.29
N GLY A 172 -16.40 -7.86 -17.99
CA GLY A 172 -16.17 -7.46 -19.38
C GLY A 172 -15.71 -6.00 -19.53
N ILE A 173 -15.23 -5.33 -18.46
CA ILE A 173 -14.62 -4.01 -18.56
C ILE A 173 -13.19 -4.19 -19.07
N THR A 174 -12.93 -3.71 -20.29
CA THR A 174 -11.64 -3.89 -20.97
C THR A 174 -10.63 -2.81 -20.66
N ALA A 175 -11.04 -1.68 -20.06
CA ALA A 175 -10.15 -0.59 -19.70
C ALA A 175 -10.69 0.15 -18.47
N ALA A 176 -9.84 0.30 -17.46
CA ALA A 176 -10.13 1.06 -16.24
C ALA A 176 -8.86 1.60 -15.60
N LEU A 177 -9.04 2.70 -14.84
CA LEU A 177 -8.13 3.22 -13.83
C LEU A 177 -8.85 3.13 -12.50
N ILE A 178 -8.27 2.40 -11.56
CA ILE A 178 -8.79 2.16 -10.22
C ILE A 178 -7.86 2.84 -9.22
N GLU A 179 -8.43 3.48 -8.22
CA GLU A 179 -7.70 4.12 -7.13
C GLU A 179 -8.40 3.80 -5.80
N VAL A 180 -7.62 3.46 -4.78
CA VAL A 180 -8.06 3.29 -3.39
C VAL A 180 -7.03 3.95 -2.47
N GLY A 181 -7.37 5.11 -1.90
CA GLY A 181 -6.54 5.78 -0.90
C GLY A 181 -5.13 6.17 -1.37
N GLY A 182 -4.93 6.35 -2.68
CA GLY A 182 -3.65 6.73 -3.30
C GLY A 182 -2.95 5.59 -4.05
N GLU A 183 -3.33 4.34 -3.82
CA GLU A 183 -2.87 3.20 -4.61
C GLU A 183 -3.67 3.09 -5.90
N LEU A 184 -2.98 2.95 -7.04
CA LEU A 184 -3.59 2.97 -8.36
C LEU A 184 -3.19 1.77 -9.20
N ALA A 185 -4.12 1.29 -10.03
CA ALA A 185 -3.84 0.38 -11.14
C ALA A 185 -4.60 0.82 -12.39
N GLY A 186 -3.91 0.77 -13.55
CA GLY A 186 -4.52 1.09 -14.83
C GLY A 186 -4.34 -0.02 -15.85
N TYR A 187 -5.39 -0.37 -16.58
CA TYR A 187 -5.32 -1.34 -17.67
C TYR A 187 -6.19 -0.94 -18.85
N GLY A 188 -5.83 -1.48 -20.03
CA GLY A 188 -6.49 -1.12 -21.29
C GLY A 188 -6.26 0.33 -21.68
N ARG A 189 -6.96 0.77 -22.71
CA ARG A 189 -6.83 2.13 -23.27
C ARG A 189 -8.17 2.86 -23.23
N LYS A 190 -8.11 4.17 -23.09
CA LYS A 190 -9.27 5.07 -23.23
C LYS A 190 -9.85 5.00 -24.63
N PRO A 191 -11.09 5.50 -24.86
CA PRO A 191 -11.73 5.48 -26.20
C PRO A 191 -10.92 6.20 -27.28
N ASP A 192 -10.07 7.16 -26.90
CA ASP A 192 -9.17 7.90 -27.79
C ASP A 192 -7.87 7.13 -28.12
N GLY A 193 -7.72 5.90 -27.60
CA GLY A 193 -6.53 5.05 -27.77
C GLY A 193 -5.38 5.38 -26.80
N GLN A 194 -5.50 6.43 -25.99
CA GLN A 194 -4.47 6.83 -25.05
C GLN A 194 -4.48 5.92 -23.80
N PRO A 195 -3.32 5.69 -23.17
CA PRO A 195 -3.25 5.02 -21.86
C PRO A 195 -3.87 5.89 -20.75
N TRP A 196 -4.14 5.27 -19.62
CA TRP A 196 -4.42 6.00 -18.39
C TRP A 196 -3.14 6.67 -17.92
N ARG A 197 -3.21 7.96 -17.60
CA ARG A 197 -2.08 8.73 -17.10
C ARG A 197 -2.37 9.22 -15.69
N VAL A 198 -1.41 9.04 -14.80
CA VAL A 198 -1.49 9.47 -13.40
C VAL A 198 -0.31 10.37 -13.09
N LEU A 199 -0.58 11.42 -12.32
CA LEU A 199 0.47 12.26 -11.76
C LEU A 199 1.04 11.53 -10.54
N VAL A 200 2.34 11.27 -10.55
CA VAL A 200 3.04 10.75 -9.37
C VAL A 200 3.19 11.90 -8.38
N GLU A 201 2.98 11.61 -7.13
CA GLU A 201 3.08 12.59 -6.06
C GLU A 201 4.42 13.34 -6.12
N SER A 202 4.35 14.66 -6.22
CA SER A 202 5.48 15.58 -6.17
C SER A 202 5.58 16.19 -4.78
N ALA A 203 6.63 16.99 -4.57
CA ALA A 203 6.83 17.74 -3.32
C ALA A 203 5.57 18.55 -2.94
N PRO A 204 5.37 18.82 -1.62
CA PRO A 204 4.29 19.68 -1.14
C PRO A 204 4.22 21.01 -1.90
N GLU A 205 3.03 21.63 -1.93
CA GLU A 205 2.84 22.96 -2.56
C GLU A 205 3.78 24.03 -1.95
N GLU A 206 4.22 23.85 -0.72
CA GLU A 206 5.24 24.66 -0.06
C GLU A 206 6.61 24.59 -0.77
N ASP A 207 6.86 23.49 -1.50
CA ASP A 207 8.06 23.26 -2.31
C ASP A 207 7.82 23.59 -3.80
N ALA A 208 6.70 24.23 -4.15
CA ALA A 208 6.27 24.52 -5.52
C ALA A 208 7.23 25.43 -6.32
N HIS A 209 8.30 25.91 -5.70
CA HIS A 209 9.37 26.68 -6.34
C HIS A 209 10.59 25.83 -6.73
N THR A 210 10.44 24.50 -6.74
CA THR A 210 11.54 23.58 -7.04
C THR A 210 11.52 23.15 -8.50
N ASP A 211 12.71 23.04 -9.10
CA ASP A 211 12.91 22.58 -10.49
C ASP A 211 12.62 21.07 -10.70
N THR A 212 12.08 20.36 -9.69
CA THR A 212 11.74 18.94 -9.84
C THR A 212 10.45 18.81 -10.66
N PRO A 213 10.52 18.33 -11.89
CA PRO A 213 9.35 18.26 -12.76
C PRO A 213 8.35 17.24 -12.24
N PRO A 214 7.03 17.51 -12.36
CA PRO A 214 6.01 16.53 -12.03
C PRO A 214 6.17 15.31 -12.94
N ARG A 215 6.14 14.10 -12.35
CA ARG A 215 6.22 12.85 -13.10
C ARG A 215 4.82 12.35 -13.43
N VAL A 216 4.57 12.13 -14.72
CA VAL A 216 3.32 11.55 -15.21
C VAL A 216 3.62 10.14 -15.72
N LEU A 217 2.95 9.15 -15.17
CA LEU A 217 3.09 7.75 -15.58
C LEU A 217 1.91 7.31 -16.42
N ALA A 218 2.19 6.61 -17.51
CA ALA A 218 1.20 5.91 -18.30
C ALA A 218 1.02 4.50 -17.72
N LEU A 219 -0.17 4.21 -17.17
CA LEU A 219 -0.50 2.90 -16.63
C LEU A 219 -1.16 2.05 -17.72
N LEU A 220 -0.43 1.06 -18.22
CA LEU A 220 -0.89 0.10 -19.21
C LEU A 220 -0.65 -1.33 -18.70
N GLY A 221 -1.50 -1.79 -17.80
CA GLY A 221 -1.32 -3.05 -17.08
C GLY A 221 -0.30 -2.94 -15.95
N LYS A 222 -0.11 -1.74 -15.40
CA LYS A 222 0.77 -1.46 -14.27
C LYS A 222 -0.01 -0.82 -13.13
N ALA A 223 0.57 -0.92 -11.95
CA ALA A 223 0.10 -0.28 -10.73
C ALA A 223 1.18 0.62 -10.13
N VAL A 224 0.76 1.59 -9.34
CA VAL A 224 1.64 2.52 -8.63
C VAL A 224 1.11 2.77 -7.24
N ALA A 225 2.00 2.78 -6.27
CA ALA A 225 1.72 3.17 -4.89
C ALA A 225 2.81 4.11 -4.38
N THR A 226 2.43 4.99 -3.47
CA THR A 226 3.36 5.93 -2.84
C THR A 226 3.21 5.88 -1.33
N SER A 227 4.31 5.61 -0.64
CA SER A 227 4.44 5.71 0.82
C SER A 227 5.29 6.93 1.18
N GLY A 228 4.97 7.58 2.30
CA GLY A 228 5.70 8.75 2.78
C GLY A 228 5.11 9.31 4.06
N ASP A 229 5.72 10.37 4.59
CA ASP A 229 5.34 10.94 5.89
C ASP A 229 4.31 12.09 5.79
N ARG A 230 3.84 12.40 4.60
CA ARG A 230 3.08 13.62 4.30
C ARG A 230 1.81 13.80 5.12
N TRP A 231 1.12 12.70 5.46
CA TRP A 231 -0.24 12.78 6.00
C TRP A 231 -0.37 12.31 7.45
N HIS A 232 0.62 11.62 8.02
CA HIS A 232 0.50 10.94 9.30
C HIS A 232 1.77 11.10 10.16
N GLN A 233 2.06 12.33 10.53
CA GLN A 233 3.04 12.65 11.57
C GLN A 233 2.32 13.13 12.83
N TYR A 234 2.88 12.86 13.99
CA TYR A 234 2.52 13.57 15.19
C TYR A 234 3.77 14.11 15.90
N GLN A 235 3.58 15.18 16.65
CA GLN A 235 4.65 15.73 17.48
C GLN A 235 4.43 15.32 18.93
N ALA A 236 5.47 14.78 19.57
CA ALA A 236 5.52 14.52 21.00
C ALA A 236 6.93 14.87 21.50
N ASP A 237 7.03 15.49 22.67
CA ASP A 237 8.29 15.87 23.32
C ASP A 237 9.23 16.71 22.42
N GLY A 238 8.68 17.47 21.48
CA GLY A 238 9.44 18.32 20.55
C GLY A 238 10.00 17.58 19.33
N GLU A 239 9.70 16.30 19.17
CA GLU A 239 10.10 15.47 18.02
C GLU A 239 8.89 15.11 17.15
N ALA A 240 9.12 15.00 15.83
CA ALA A 240 8.12 14.53 14.87
C ALA A 240 8.29 13.03 14.63
N TYR A 241 7.22 12.28 14.85
CA TYR A 241 7.18 10.84 14.66
C TYR A 241 6.38 10.49 13.41
N SER A 242 6.99 9.70 12.53
CA SER A 242 6.30 9.09 11.39
C SER A 242 5.42 7.93 11.84
N HIS A 243 4.31 7.70 11.13
CA HIS A 243 3.50 6.50 11.32
C HIS A 243 4.18 5.22 10.80
N SER A 244 5.21 5.37 9.95
CA SER A 244 6.01 4.24 9.47
C SER A 244 6.98 3.79 10.55
N LEU A 245 6.86 2.54 10.97
CA LEU A 245 7.72 1.93 11.98
C LEU A 245 8.77 1.04 11.32
N ASP A 246 10.00 1.08 11.82
CA ASP A 246 11.02 0.10 11.45
C ASP A 246 10.90 -1.14 12.37
N PRO A 247 10.48 -2.30 11.83
CA PRO A 247 10.30 -3.52 12.61
C PRO A 247 11.58 -3.97 13.32
N ARG A 248 12.73 -3.69 12.73
CA ARG A 248 14.06 -4.09 13.19
C ARG A 248 14.46 -3.35 14.47
N THR A 249 13.98 -2.11 14.64
CA THR A 249 14.25 -1.27 15.82
C THR A 249 13.03 -1.13 16.73
N GLY A 250 11.83 -1.39 16.20
CA GLY A 250 10.56 -1.15 16.86
C GLY A 250 10.20 0.34 16.98
N ARG A 251 10.92 1.23 16.29
CA ARG A 251 10.78 2.69 16.40
C ARG A 251 10.24 3.29 15.11
N PRO A 252 9.58 4.47 15.19
CA PRO A 252 9.28 5.27 14.02
C PRO A 252 10.53 5.55 13.19
N VAL A 253 10.36 5.55 11.87
CA VAL A 253 11.46 5.85 10.94
C VAL A 253 11.83 7.31 11.09
N TRP A 254 13.13 7.57 11.32
CA TRP A 254 13.70 8.91 11.38
C TRP A 254 14.13 9.34 9.97
N GLN A 255 13.89 10.59 9.60
CA GLN A 255 14.21 11.12 8.27
C GLN A 255 13.53 10.39 7.11
N VAL A 256 12.22 10.22 7.21
CA VAL A 256 11.44 9.61 6.13
C VAL A 256 11.59 10.45 4.85
N ALA A 257 11.78 9.78 3.72
CA ALA A 257 11.65 10.43 2.42
C ALA A 257 10.29 11.12 2.31
N ALA A 258 10.20 12.27 1.65
CA ALA A 258 8.94 12.97 1.45
C ALA A 258 7.92 12.05 0.75
N ALA A 259 8.40 11.24 -0.21
CA ALA A 259 7.62 10.21 -0.88
C ALA A 259 8.54 9.11 -1.44
N VAL A 260 8.10 7.86 -1.35
CA VAL A 260 8.69 6.72 -2.04
C VAL A 260 7.61 6.09 -2.91
N THR A 261 7.78 6.18 -4.21
CA THR A 261 6.85 5.64 -5.21
C THR A 261 7.40 4.37 -5.82
N VAL A 262 6.56 3.34 -5.91
CA VAL A 262 6.90 2.07 -6.59
C VAL A 262 5.89 1.81 -7.68
N VAL A 263 6.40 1.41 -8.86
CA VAL A 263 5.59 0.89 -9.97
C VAL A 263 5.81 -0.61 -10.10
N ALA A 264 4.73 -1.38 -10.13
CA ALA A 264 4.75 -2.83 -10.22
C ALA A 264 3.68 -3.37 -11.18
N ASP A 265 3.62 -4.68 -11.36
CA ASP A 265 2.60 -5.33 -12.19
C ASP A 265 1.22 -5.37 -11.50
N ASP A 266 1.19 -5.30 -10.17
CA ASP A 266 -0.01 -5.20 -9.37
C ASP A 266 0.17 -4.20 -8.20
N ALA A 267 -0.95 -3.73 -7.66
CA ALA A 267 -0.97 -2.70 -6.64
C ALA A 267 -0.59 -3.24 -5.25
N MET A 268 -0.85 -4.49 -4.96
CA MET A 268 -0.46 -5.13 -3.70
C MET A 268 1.06 -5.13 -3.51
N HIS A 269 1.82 -5.50 -4.55
CA HIS A 269 3.28 -5.43 -4.51
C HIS A 269 3.78 -3.99 -4.48
N ALA A 270 3.18 -3.08 -5.26
CA ALA A 270 3.56 -1.67 -5.25
C ALA A 270 3.42 -1.04 -3.85
N ASP A 271 2.29 -1.27 -3.16
CA ASP A 271 1.97 -0.75 -1.82
C ASP A 271 2.96 -1.27 -0.76
N ALA A 272 3.15 -2.59 -0.70
CA ALA A 272 4.07 -3.20 0.26
C ALA A 272 5.54 -2.82 0.02
N TRP A 273 5.99 -2.79 -1.24
CA TRP A 273 7.35 -2.36 -1.56
C TRP A 273 7.58 -0.87 -1.30
N ALA A 274 6.61 -0.01 -1.57
CA ALA A 274 6.71 1.41 -1.24
C ALA A 274 6.94 1.61 0.28
N THR A 275 6.22 0.86 1.11
CA THR A 275 6.41 0.85 2.57
C THR A 275 7.78 0.30 2.97
N ALA A 276 8.20 -0.86 2.45
CA ALA A 276 9.51 -1.46 2.75
C ALA A 276 10.66 -0.51 2.43
N LEU A 277 10.61 0.10 1.25
CA LEU A 277 11.63 1.04 0.79
C LEU A 277 11.62 2.34 1.62
N THR A 278 10.45 2.81 2.05
CA THR A 278 10.34 3.96 2.96
C THR A 278 11.04 3.67 4.29
N VAL A 279 10.84 2.48 4.85
CA VAL A 279 11.47 2.05 6.12
C VAL A 279 13.00 1.93 5.97
N LEU A 280 13.50 1.41 4.86
CA LEU A 280 14.93 1.28 4.60
C LEU A 280 15.63 2.63 4.41
N GLY A 281 14.90 3.65 4.01
CA GLY A 281 15.47 4.93 3.60
C GLY A 281 16.21 4.84 2.26
N ARG A 282 16.69 5.98 1.78
CA ARG A 282 17.21 6.10 0.40
C ARG A 282 18.35 5.15 0.08
N GLU A 283 19.39 5.09 0.91
CA GLU A 283 20.61 4.35 0.55
C GLU A 283 20.37 2.84 0.49
N GLN A 284 19.84 2.26 1.55
CA GLN A 284 19.53 0.83 1.60
C GLN A 284 18.37 0.47 0.67
N GLY A 285 17.35 1.32 0.59
CA GLY A 285 16.19 1.10 -0.25
C GLY A 285 16.51 1.17 -1.73
N MET A 286 17.36 2.11 -2.20
CA MET A 286 17.80 2.13 -3.59
C MET A 286 18.68 0.91 -3.94
N ALA A 287 19.58 0.50 -3.04
CA ALA A 287 20.37 -0.71 -3.24
C ALA A 287 19.48 -1.96 -3.35
N LEU A 288 18.43 -2.04 -2.53
CA LEU A 288 17.43 -3.11 -2.60
C LEU A 288 16.61 -3.03 -3.90
N ALA A 289 16.16 -1.84 -4.29
CA ALA A 289 15.38 -1.64 -5.51
C ALA A 289 16.16 -2.07 -6.76
N GLU A 290 17.46 -1.76 -6.83
CA GLU A 290 18.34 -2.24 -7.92
C GLU A 290 18.50 -3.76 -7.91
N ARG A 291 18.70 -4.37 -6.74
CA ARG A 291 18.88 -5.83 -6.61
C ARG A 291 17.62 -6.60 -7.02
N GLU A 292 16.46 -6.12 -6.61
CA GLU A 292 15.15 -6.74 -6.90
C GLU A 292 14.54 -6.29 -8.24
N GLY A 293 15.20 -5.35 -8.94
CA GLY A 293 14.69 -4.81 -10.21
C GLY A 293 13.42 -3.97 -10.08
N LEU A 294 13.18 -3.36 -8.91
CA LEU A 294 11.98 -2.56 -8.65
C LEU A 294 12.07 -1.19 -9.33
N ALA A 295 10.98 -0.77 -9.97
CA ALA A 295 10.85 0.59 -10.45
C ALA A 295 10.45 1.50 -9.28
N ALA A 296 11.46 2.10 -8.64
CA ALA A 296 11.32 2.91 -7.44
C ALA A 296 11.82 4.35 -7.65
N ARG A 297 11.09 5.29 -7.08
CA ARG A 297 11.42 6.72 -7.04
C ARG A 297 11.42 7.19 -5.59
N TYR A 298 12.49 7.83 -5.17
CA TYR A 298 12.57 8.56 -3.91
C TYR A 298 12.52 10.06 -4.15
N LEU A 299 11.68 10.74 -3.41
CA LEU A 299 11.68 12.18 -3.28
C LEU A 299 12.11 12.54 -1.85
N GLN A 300 13.27 13.16 -1.70
CA GLN A 300 13.86 13.49 -0.40
C GLN A 300 13.87 15.00 -0.20
N ARG A 301 13.51 15.47 1.01
CA ARG A 301 13.67 16.85 1.41
C ARG A 301 15.14 17.18 1.61
N ALA A 302 15.61 18.28 1.02
CA ALA A 302 16.94 18.83 1.20
C ALA A 302 16.85 20.35 1.41
N ALA A 303 17.92 20.94 1.94
CA ALA A 303 17.95 22.38 2.24
C ALA A 303 17.80 23.25 0.97
N GLU A 304 18.23 22.74 -0.17
CA GLU A 304 18.19 23.41 -1.49
C GLU A 304 16.96 23.04 -2.31
N GLY A 305 15.97 22.39 -1.69
CA GLY A 305 14.77 21.87 -2.34
C GLY A 305 14.75 20.34 -2.45
N PRO A 306 13.62 19.74 -2.85
CA PRO A 306 13.49 18.29 -2.95
C PRO A 306 14.43 17.71 -3.99
N GLN A 307 15.05 16.58 -3.66
CA GLN A 307 15.92 15.81 -4.54
C GLN A 307 15.25 14.51 -4.95
N GLU A 308 15.29 14.22 -6.24
CA GLU A 308 14.75 13.00 -6.83
C GLU A 308 15.85 11.97 -7.07
N PHE A 309 15.57 10.71 -6.72
CA PHE A 309 16.42 9.57 -7.01
C PHE A 309 15.57 8.47 -7.63
N LEU A 310 16.05 7.92 -8.76
CA LEU A 310 15.32 6.91 -9.54
C LEU A 310 16.15 5.63 -9.59
N SER A 311 15.48 4.47 -9.42
CA SER A 311 16.12 3.21 -9.77
C SER A 311 16.26 3.06 -11.28
N SER A 312 17.18 2.21 -11.71
CA SER A 312 17.39 1.92 -13.14
C SER A 312 16.10 1.41 -13.83
N ALA A 313 15.26 0.67 -13.09
CA ALA A 313 13.98 0.20 -13.62
C ALA A 313 12.96 1.35 -13.77
N PHE A 314 12.95 2.32 -12.85
CA PHE A 314 12.05 3.47 -12.97
C PHE A 314 12.48 4.39 -14.12
N GLN A 315 13.79 4.60 -14.29
CA GLN A 315 14.33 5.38 -15.40
C GLN A 315 13.94 4.76 -16.76
N ARG A 316 14.10 3.44 -16.92
CA ARG A 316 13.67 2.74 -18.15
C ARG A 316 12.19 2.93 -18.42
N LEU A 317 11.35 2.87 -17.39
CA LEU A 317 9.91 3.07 -17.52
C LEU A 317 9.57 4.48 -18.05
N LEU A 318 10.31 5.51 -17.64
CA LEU A 318 10.13 6.87 -18.18
C LEU A 318 10.58 6.95 -19.63
N ASP A 319 11.76 6.39 -19.96
CA ASP A 319 12.33 6.42 -21.32
C ASP A 319 11.40 5.70 -22.33
N GLU A 320 10.78 4.59 -21.94
CA GLU A 320 9.78 3.86 -22.74
C GLU A 320 8.48 4.63 -22.99
N GLN A 321 8.13 5.58 -22.10
CA GLN A 321 6.92 6.38 -22.24
C GLN A 321 7.13 7.64 -23.11
N ASP A 322 8.37 8.09 -23.22
CA ASP A 322 8.77 9.25 -24.03
C ASP A 322 9.11 8.86 -25.49
N ALA A 323 9.30 7.56 -25.78
CA ALA A 323 9.58 6.99 -27.10
C ALA A 323 8.30 6.74 -27.93
#